data_457e518b27071afe6752d2cc43f85d64
#
_entry.id   457e518b27071afe6752d2cc43f85d64
#
_cell.length_a   1.000
_cell.length_b   1.000
_cell.length_c   1.000
_cell.angle_alpha   90.00
_cell.angle_beta   90.00
_cell.angle_gamma   90.00
#
_symmetry.space_group_name_H-M   'P 1'
#
loop_
_entity.id
_entity.type
_entity.pdbx_description
1 polymer ?
#
loop_
_entity_poly.entity_id
_entity_poly.type
_entity_poly.pdbx_seq_one_letter_code
_entity_poly.pdbx_strand_id
1 'polypeptide(L)'
;MSLQLGRRWQHFPGLNQSTTMGQPRTPNLLLNVNSTGYNDSSQPHRQRIWVNGTSVLDSGTPRSYRITKLRKTNGSWSYVGTAGYDVYGSTTHAAAMRDDLLTWQQGEMLVLSTQDEPNNNRSYFMDILRDDFNSQIHSFPRESRDSHTLIAVKGVGRIYEDHKPRYSSIGCIYSGYLL
;
A
#
# COMPACT_ATOMS: atom_id res chain seq x y z
N MET A 1 31.04 63.63 8.43
CA MET A 1 30.76 63.11 7.06
C MET A 1 29.99 61.82 7.23
N SER A 2 28.70 61.88 6.97
CA SER A 2 27.81 60.71 7.08
C SER A 2 27.32 60.35 5.69
N LEU A 3 27.66 59.16 5.21
CA LEU A 3 27.21 58.63 3.95
C LEU A 3 25.90 57.86 4.17
N GLN A 4 24.79 58.42 3.72
CA GLN A 4 23.52 57.72 3.61
C GLN A 4 23.51 56.97 2.28
N LEU A 5 23.51 55.64 2.35
CA LEU A 5 23.25 54.75 1.23
C LEU A 5 21.72 54.54 1.11
N GLY A 6 21.11 55.27 0.20
CA GLY A 6 19.72 55.08 -0.17
C GLY A 6 19.54 53.79 -0.97
N ARG A 7 18.85 52.78 -0.41
CA ARG A 7 18.40 51.61 -1.15
C ARG A 7 17.14 51.98 -1.94
N ARG A 8 17.27 52.04 -3.26
CA ARG A 8 16.12 52.08 -4.18
C ARG A 8 15.47 50.72 -4.22
N TRP A 9 14.25 50.67 -3.73
CA TRP A 9 13.38 49.53 -3.99
C TRP A 9 12.87 49.63 -5.42
N GLN A 10 13.25 48.68 -6.28
CA GLN A 10 12.64 48.54 -7.60
C GLN A 10 11.27 47.94 -7.43
N HIS A 11 10.26 48.68 -7.77
CA HIS A 11 8.90 48.22 -7.90
C HIS A 11 8.82 47.36 -9.14
N PHE A 12 8.55 46.03 -8.99
CA PHE A 12 8.20 45.15 -10.09
C PHE A 12 6.68 45.20 -10.26
N PRO A 13 6.15 45.80 -11.33
CA PRO A 13 4.74 45.74 -11.62
C PRO A 13 4.46 44.38 -12.29
N GLY A 14 3.54 43.62 -11.74
CA GLY A 14 2.88 42.52 -12.44
C GLY A 14 3.27 41.10 -11.98
N LEU A 15 2.88 40.72 -10.78
CA LEU A 15 2.57 39.35 -10.43
C LEU A 15 1.37 39.39 -9.51
N ASN A 16 0.20 39.66 -10.09
CA ASN A 16 -1.07 39.18 -9.55
C ASN A 16 -1.13 37.66 -9.78
N GLN A 17 -0.31 36.92 -9.08
CA GLN A 17 -0.58 35.52 -8.87
C GLN A 17 -1.71 35.45 -7.84
N SER A 18 -2.94 35.40 -8.33
CA SER A 18 -4.03 34.79 -7.59
C SER A 18 -3.60 33.36 -7.29
N THR A 19 -2.92 33.16 -6.16
CA THR A 19 -2.80 31.87 -5.54
C THR A 19 -4.21 31.51 -5.07
N THR A 20 -5.02 30.95 -5.96
CA THR A 20 -6.13 30.11 -5.56
C THR A 20 -5.51 29.05 -4.67
N MET A 21 -5.57 29.27 -3.36
CA MET A 21 -5.31 28.20 -2.40
C MET A 21 -6.23 27.07 -2.81
N GLY A 22 -5.63 26.01 -3.39
CA GLY A 22 -6.39 24.87 -3.81
C GLY A 22 -7.25 24.43 -2.65
N GLN A 23 -8.54 24.27 -2.86
CA GLN A 23 -9.46 23.73 -1.86
C GLN A 23 -8.77 22.52 -1.22
N PRO A 24 -8.75 22.40 0.12
CA PRO A 24 -8.19 21.25 0.77
C PRO A 24 -8.84 20.00 0.18
N ARG A 25 -8.03 19.14 -0.43
CA ARG A 25 -8.54 17.93 -1.05
C ARG A 25 -9.17 17.09 0.04
N THR A 26 -10.46 16.88 -0.04
CA THR A 26 -11.16 15.99 0.88
C THR A 26 -10.58 14.59 0.73
N PRO A 27 -10.12 13.94 1.81
CA PRO A 27 -9.72 12.55 1.76
C PRO A 27 -10.85 11.71 1.17
N ASN A 28 -10.59 10.96 0.12
CA ASN A 28 -11.64 10.21 -0.57
C ASN A 28 -11.55 8.69 -0.37
N LEU A 29 -10.62 8.24 0.47
CA LEU A 29 -10.45 6.84 0.81
C LEU A 29 -9.98 6.69 2.25
N LEU A 30 -10.81 6.12 3.12
CA LEU A 30 -10.39 5.59 4.42
C LEU A 30 -10.04 4.11 4.25
N LEU A 31 -8.82 3.76 4.57
CA LEU A 31 -8.33 2.40 4.46
C LEU A 31 -7.81 1.90 5.80
N ASN A 32 -8.27 0.72 6.21
CA ASN A 32 -7.70 -0.01 7.35
C ASN A 32 -7.28 -1.39 6.87
N VAL A 33 -6.03 -1.76 7.13
CA VAL A 33 -5.43 -3.03 6.71
C VAL A 33 -4.75 -3.66 7.92
N ASN A 34 -4.99 -4.94 8.10
CA ASN A 34 -4.32 -5.75 9.10
C ASN A 34 -3.76 -7.02 8.43
N SER A 35 -2.46 -7.21 8.59
CA SER A 35 -1.72 -8.40 8.15
C SER A 35 -1.10 -9.06 9.38
N THR A 36 -1.20 -10.37 9.49
CA THR A 36 -0.68 -11.12 10.64
C THR A 36 0.22 -12.26 10.19
N GLY A 37 1.37 -12.42 10.85
CA GLY A 37 2.17 -13.64 10.78
C GLY A 37 1.60 -14.74 11.67
N TYR A 38 2.03 -15.98 11.47
CA TYR A 38 1.54 -17.13 12.24
C TYR A 38 1.77 -17.02 13.75
N ASN A 39 2.88 -16.38 14.14
CA ASN A 39 3.29 -16.28 15.54
C ASN A 39 2.99 -14.91 16.16
N ASP A 40 2.24 -14.04 15.48
CA ASP A 40 1.84 -12.78 16.07
C ASP A 40 0.87 -13.00 17.21
N SER A 41 1.27 -12.60 18.42
CA SER A 41 0.59 -12.99 19.66
C SER A 41 -0.68 -12.19 19.97
N SER A 42 -0.85 -11.02 19.37
CA SER A 42 -1.89 -10.06 19.75
C SER A 42 -3.18 -10.12 18.94
N GLN A 43 -3.19 -10.89 17.84
CA GLN A 43 -4.34 -10.98 16.94
C GLN A 43 -4.63 -12.45 16.60
N PRO A 44 -5.91 -12.85 16.53
CA PRO A 44 -6.21 -14.09 15.85
C PRO A 44 -5.65 -13.99 14.43
N HIS A 45 -5.08 -15.08 13.91
CA HIS A 45 -4.48 -15.16 12.57
C HIS A 45 -5.51 -14.76 11.50
N ARG A 46 -5.66 -13.45 11.26
CA ARG A 46 -6.67 -12.88 10.36
C ARG A 46 -6.11 -11.75 9.55
N GLN A 47 -6.38 -11.78 8.27
CA GLN A 47 -6.28 -10.63 7.40
C GLN A 47 -7.59 -9.85 7.45
N ARG A 48 -7.49 -8.54 7.59
CA ARG A 48 -8.65 -7.66 7.59
C ARG A 48 -8.39 -6.43 6.74
N ILE A 49 -9.36 -6.10 5.91
CA ILE A 49 -9.32 -4.88 5.09
C ILE A 49 -10.70 -4.23 5.15
N TRP A 50 -10.71 -2.95 5.48
CA TRP A 50 -11.91 -2.10 5.41
C TRP A 50 -11.64 -0.96 4.44
N VAL A 51 -12.61 -0.71 3.59
CA VAL A 51 -12.63 0.39 2.62
C VAL A 51 -13.82 1.28 2.97
N ASN A 52 -13.55 2.54 3.34
CA ASN A 52 -14.56 3.51 3.76
C ASN A 52 -15.50 2.98 4.85
N GLY A 53 -14.95 2.26 5.82
CA GLY A 53 -15.69 1.67 6.93
C GLY A 53 -16.40 0.34 6.61
N THR A 54 -16.42 -0.09 5.35
CA THR A 54 -17.00 -1.38 4.95
C THR A 54 -15.92 -2.46 4.96
N SER A 55 -16.17 -3.58 5.65
CA SER A 55 -15.29 -4.74 5.61
C SER A 55 -15.37 -5.40 4.24
N VAL A 56 -14.23 -5.45 3.53
CA VAL A 56 -14.10 -6.12 2.23
C VAL A 56 -13.30 -7.42 2.33
N LEU A 57 -12.61 -7.60 3.46
CA LEU A 57 -11.92 -8.82 3.82
C LEU A 57 -11.92 -8.98 5.35
N ASP A 58 -12.43 -10.09 5.83
CA ASP A 58 -12.22 -10.59 7.19
C ASP A 58 -12.09 -12.13 7.09
N SER A 59 -10.87 -12.60 6.93
CA SER A 59 -10.58 -14.00 6.68
C SER A 59 -9.65 -14.57 7.75
N GLY A 60 -10.03 -15.73 8.29
CA GLY A 60 -9.23 -16.54 9.20
C GLY A 60 -8.63 -17.79 8.56
N THR A 61 -8.70 -17.95 7.22
CA THR A 61 -8.20 -19.11 6.47
C THR A 61 -7.31 -18.69 5.31
N PRO A 62 -6.52 -19.62 4.82
CA PRO A 62 -5.23 -20.03 5.35
C PRO A 62 -4.10 -19.20 4.76
N ARG A 63 -2.91 -19.53 5.16
CA ARG A 63 -1.57 -19.07 4.74
C ARG A 63 -1.59 -18.25 3.47
N SER A 64 -1.08 -16.99 3.48
CA SER A 64 -0.62 -16.39 2.28
C SER A 64 -0.95 -14.94 2.04
N TYR A 65 -0.80 -14.57 0.80
CA TYR A 65 -1.12 -13.25 0.30
C TYR A 65 -2.61 -13.13 -0.05
N ARG A 66 -3.16 -11.97 0.29
CA ARG A 66 -4.39 -11.42 -0.28
C ARG A 66 -4.04 -10.15 -1.04
N ILE A 67 -4.52 -10.05 -2.25
CA ILE A 67 -4.45 -8.82 -3.03
C ILE A 67 -5.86 -8.29 -3.22
N THR A 68 -6.05 -7.04 -2.79
CA THR A 68 -7.32 -6.32 -2.92
C THR A 68 -7.12 -5.18 -3.90
N LYS A 69 -7.98 -5.14 -4.91
CA LYS A 69 -7.96 -4.15 -5.99
C LYS A 69 -8.94 -3.04 -5.70
N LEU A 70 -8.46 -1.81 -5.75
CA LEU A 70 -9.30 -0.61 -5.79
C LEU A 70 -9.06 0.14 -7.10
N ARG A 71 -10.13 0.75 -7.61
CA ARG A 71 -10.08 1.57 -8.83
C ARG A 71 -10.60 2.97 -8.55
N LYS A 72 -9.95 3.96 -9.14
CA LYS A 72 -10.40 5.36 -9.05
C LYS A 72 -11.30 5.69 -10.22
N THR A 73 -12.56 6.09 -9.94
CA THR A 73 -13.51 6.50 -10.94
C THR A 73 -14.10 7.86 -10.53
N ASN A 74 -14.04 8.85 -11.41
CA ASN A 74 -14.50 10.22 -11.14
C ASN A 74 -13.89 10.80 -9.83
N GLY A 75 -12.61 10.52 -9.60
CA GLY A 75 -11.90 11.02 -8.43
C GLY A 75 -12.09 10.20 -7.14
N SER A 76 -13.00 9.24 -7.10
CA SER A 76 -13.31 8.43 -5.93
C SER A 76 -12.81 7.00 -6.08
N TRP A 77 -12.25 6.44 -5.01
CA TRP A 77 -11.82 5.05 -4.95
C TRP A 77 -12.98 4.11 -4.64
N SER A 78 -13.05 3.02 -5.36
CA SER A 78 -14.04 1.95 -5.16
C SER A 78 -13.37 0.59 -5.09
N TYR A 79 -13.93 -0.30 -4.27
CA TYR A 79 -13.53 -1.69 -4.19
C TYR A 79 -13.93 -2.44 -5.48
N VAL A 80 -12.99 -3.22 -6.03
CA VAL A 80 -13.21 -4.05 -7.22
C VAL A 80 -13.30 -5.52 -6.87
N GLY A 81 -12.38 -6.00 -6.02
CA GLY A 81 -12.34 -7.41 -5.65
C GLY A 81 -11.12 -7.75 -4.81
N THR A 82 -11.15 -8.96 -4.23
CA THR A 82 -10.05 -9.54 -3.47
C THR A 82 -9.79 -10.97 -3.94
N ALA A 83 -8.52 -11.29 -4.17
CA ALA A 83 -8.07 -12.63 -4.47
C ALA A 83 -7.05 -13.12 -3.42
N GLY A 84 -7.02 -14.42 -3.18
CA GLY A 84 -6.14 -15.04 -2.21
C GLY A 84 -5.29 -16.15 -2.81
N TYR A 85 -4.01 -16.23 -2.38
CA TYR A 85 -3.03 -17.14 -2.94
C TYR A 85 -2.23 -17.82 -1.84
N ASP A 86 -2.30 -19.15 -1.72
CA ASP A 86 -1.43 -19.94 -0.83
C ASP A 86 -0.06 -20.11 -1.47
N VAL A 87 0.74 -19.05 -1.39
CA VAL A 87 2.10 -19.06 -1.97
C VAL A 87 3.09 -19.90 -1.16
N TYR A 88 2.76 -20.22 0.08
CA TYR A 88 3.58 -21.13 0.88
C TYR A 88 3.49 -22.56 0.37
N GLY A 89 2.28 -23.07 0.22
CA GLY A 89 2.03 -24.46 -0.12
C GLY A 89 2.04 -24.77 -1.63
N SER A 90 2.02 -23.74 -2.50
CA SER A 90 1.73 -23.97 -3.92
C SER A 90 2.46 -22.99 -4.85
N THR A 91 3.35 -23.53 -5.66
CA THR A 91 3.96 -22.79 -6.79
C THR A 91 2.92 -22.37 -7.82
N THR A 92 1.86 -23.15 -8.01
CA THR A 92 0.74 -22.83 -8.91
C THR A 92 0.01 -21.57 -8.41
N HIS A 93 -0.25 -21.43 -7.11
CA HIS A 93 -0.85 -20.23 -6.55
C HIS A 93 0.09 -19.04 -6.64
N ALA A 94 1.41 -19.23 -6.45
CA ALA A 94 2.38 -18.14 -6.62
C ALA A 94 2.43 -17.65 -8.08
N ALA A 95 2.39 -18.57 -9.05
CA ALA A 95 2.29 -18.24 -10.46
C ALA A 95 0.96 -17.54 -10.79
N ALA A 96 -0.16 -18.00 -10.24
CA ALA A 96 -1.47 -17.36 -10.42
C ALA A 96 -1.52 -15.94 -9.84
N MET A 97 -0.88 -15.70 -8.69
CA MET A 97 -0.74 -14.34 -8.13
C MET A 97 0.06 -13.44 -9.06
N ARG A 98 1.17 -13.94 -9.61
CA ARG A 98 1.96 -13.22 -10.62
C ARG A 98 1.09 -12.84 -11.81
N ASP A 99 0.38 -13.80 -12.37
CA ASP A 99 -0.41 -13.61 -13.57
C ASP A 99 -1.57 -12.63 -13.33
N ASP A 100 -2.20 -12.66 -12.16
CA ASP A 100 -3.21 -11.66 -11.77
C ASP A 100 -2.59 -10.26 -11.69
N LEU A 101 -1.46 -10.07 -10.99
CA LEU A 101 -0.79 -8.77 -10.88
C LEU A 101 -0.43 -8.18 -12.25
N LEU A 102 -0.06 -9.01 -13.23
CA LEU A 102 0.23 -8.58 -14.60
C LEU A 102 -1.01 -8.01 -15.31
N THR A 103 -2.22 -8.45 -14.96
CA THR A 103 -3.47 -7.94 -15.54
C THR A 103 -3.88 -6.56 -15.05
N TRP A 104 -3.25 -6.08 -13.97
CA TRP A 104 -3.62 -4.80 -13.36
C TRP A 104 -3.25 -3.63 -14.26
N GLN A 105 -4.12 -2.62 -14.28
CA GLN A 105 -3.94 -1.45 -15.12
C GLN A 105 -3.23 -0.32 -14.36
N GLN A 106 -2.61 0.59 -15.13
CA GLN A 106 -2.05 1.81 -14.57
C GLN A 106 -3.11 2.58 -13.80
N GLY A 107 -2.75 3.06 -12.61
CA GLY A 107 -3.65 3.81 -11.75
C GLY A 107 -4.55 2.94 -10.84
N GLU A 108 -4.55 1.61 -10.96
CA GLU A 108 -5.22 0.75 -9.99
C GLU A 108 -4.41 0.63 -8.70
N MET A 109 -5.09 0.66 -7.55
CA MET A 109 -4.45 0.55 -6.24
C MET A 109 -4.46 -0.90 -5.77
N LEU A 110 -3.28 -1.37 -5.42
CA LEU A 110 -3.03 -2.62 -4.73
C LEU A 110 -3.05 -2.38 -3.22
N VAL A 111 -3.88 -3.16 -2.51
CA VAL A 111 -3.76 -3.37 -1.07
C VAL A 111 -3.41 -4.83 -0.86
N LEU A 112 -2.17 -5.08 -0.48
CA LEU A 112 -1.64 -6.40 -0.22
C LEU A 112 -1.55 -6.62 1.29
N SER A 113 -2.03 -7.77 1.73
CA SER A 113 -1.92 -8.22 3.11
C SER A 113 -1.50 -9.68 3.18
N THR A 114 -0.88 -10.06 4.28
CA THR A 114 -0.44 -11.44 4.51
C THR A 114 -1.10 -12.05 5.74
N GLN A 115 -1.16 -13.37 5.74
CA GLN A 115 -1.53 -14.18 6.89
C GLN A 115 -0.66 -15.42 6.92
N ASP A 116 -0.18 -15.80 8.11
CA ASP A 116 0.61 -16.98 8.41
C ASP A 116 2.01 -16.95 7.73
N GLU A 117 2.17 -17.56 6.56
CA GLU A 117 3.48 -17.78 5.93
C GLU A 117 3.51 -17.25 4.49
N PRO A 118 4.10 -16.05 4.26
CA PRO A 118 4.12 -15.45 2.92
C PRO A 118 5.37 -15.76 2.09
N ASN A 119 6.42 -16.39 2.64
CA ASN A 119 7.75 -16.25 2.05
C ASN A 119 8.19 -17.34 1.07
N ASN A 120 7.58 -18.54 1.08
CA ASN A 120 8.17 -19.70 0.43
C ASN A 120 8.36 -19.53 -1.11
N ASN A 121 7.36 -19.07 -1.84
CA ASN A 121 7.39 -18.94 -3.30
C ASN A 121 7.30 -17.49 -3.79
N ARG A 122 7.67 -16.50 -2.96
CA ARG A 122 7.55 -15.09 -3.31
C ARG A 122 8.40 -14.66 -4.52
N SER A 123 9.43 -15.42 -4.88
CA SER A 123 10.26 -15.15 -6.07
C SER A 123 9.47 -15.13 -7.38
N TYR A 124 8.29 -15.73 -7.43
CA TYR A 124 7.43 -15.73 -8.61
C TYR A 124 6.86 -14.36 -8.96
N PHE A 125 6.62 -13.50 -7.98
CA PHE A 125 5.90 -12.23 -8.16
C PHE A 125 6.59 -11.00 -7.56
N MET A 126 7.67 -11.19 -6.79
CA MET A 126 8.33 -10.08 -6.10
C MET A 126 8.93 -9.04 -7.06
N ASP A 127 9.36 -9.44 -8.25
CA ASP A 127 9.85 -8.51 -9.27
C ASP A 127 8.73 -7.58 -9.76
N ILE A 128 7.52 -8.10 -9.95
CA ILE A 128 6.37 -7.28 -10.35
C ILE A 128 6.01 -6.29 -9.23
N LEU A 129 6.03 -6.75 -7.97
CA LEU A 129 5.79 -5.84 -6.85
C LEU A 129 6.84 -4.72 -6.77
N ARG A 130 8.11 -5.03 -7.05
CA ARG A 130 9.18 -4.02 -7.10
C ARG A 130 8.98 -3.06 -8.28
N ASP A 131 8.82 -3.60 -9.49
CA ASP A 131 8.91 -2.82 -10.73
C ASP A 131 7.63 -2.01 -11.00
N ASP A 132 6.46 -2.60 -10.76
CA ASP A 132 5.16 -1.98 -11.03
C ASP A 132 4.61 -1.17 -9.85
N PHE A 133 4.97 -1.53 -8.62
CA PHE A 133 4.39 -0.96 -7.39
C PHE A 133 5.43 -0.31 -6.46
N ASN A 134 6.72 -0.32 -6.85
CA ASN A 134 7.83 0.23 -6.06
C ASN A 134 7.94 -0.37 -4.65
N SER A 135 7.67 -1.68 -4.53
CA SER A 135 7.80 -2.41 -3.27
C SER A 135 9.25 -2.64 -2.87
N GLN A 136 9.52 -2.61 -1.59
CA GLN A 136 10.82 -2.96 -1.00
C GLN A 136 10.92 -4.44 -0.61
N ILE A 137 10.04 -5.29 -1.09
CA ILE A 137 9.97 -6.72 -0.73
C ILE A 137 11.31 -7.46 -0.89
N HIS A 138 12.16 -7.01 -1.81
CA HIS A 138 13.51 -7.57 -2.00
C HIS A 138 14.45 -7.31 -0.85
N SER A 139 14.27 -6.21 -0.11
CA SER A 139 15.12 -5.82 1.03
C SER A 139 14.68 -6.45 2.34
N PHE A 140 13.48 -7.04 2.39
CA PHE A 140 13.00 -7.68 3.61
C PHE A 140 13.67 -9.02 3.85
N PRO A 141 14.02 -9.35 5.10
CA PRO A 141 14.49 -10.68 5.48
C PRO A 141 13.50 -11.75 4.97
N ARG A 142 14.05 -12.90 4.57
CA ARG A 142 13.23 -14.07 4.17
C ARG A 142 12.99 -14.95 5.37
N GLU A 143 12.37 -14.39 6.39
CA GLU A 143 11.99 -15.15 7.56
C GLU A 143 10.65 -15.84 7.37
N SER A 144 10.55 -17.05 7.87
CA SER A 144 9.29 -17.79 7.92
C SER A 144 8.31 -17.09 8.86
N ARG A 145 7.03 -16.97 8.46
CA ARG A 145 5.91 -16.50 9.30
C ARG A 145 5.94 -15.03 9.69
N ASP A 146 6.61 -14.22 8.92
CA ASP A 146 6.54 -12.75 9.04
C ASP A 146 5.23 -12.20 8.45
N SER A 147 4.95 -10.93 8.73
CA SER A 147 3.80 -10.23 8.14
C SER A 147 4.25 -9.11 7.21
N HIS A 148 3.47 -8.86 6.17
CA HIS A 148 3.74 -7.83 5.17
C HIS A 148 2.46 -7.14 4.75
N THR A 149 2.48 -5.82 4.65
CA THR A 149 1.42 -4.99 4.08
C THR A 149 2.02 -4.03 3.07
N LEU A 150 1.41 -3.95 1.89
CA LEU A 150 1.76 -2.98 0.86
C LEU A 150 0.50 -2.28 0.37
N ILE A 151 0.53 -0.95 0.31
CA ILE A 151 -0.46 -0.12 -0.36
C ILE A 151 0.28 0.66 -1.43
N ALA A 152 -0.08 0.44 -2.69
CA ALA A 152 0.60 1.04 -3.83
C ALA A 152 -0.36 1.26 -4.99
N VAL A 153 -0.03 2.19 -5.88
CA VAL A 153 -0.76 2.42 -7.12
C VAL A 153 0.13 2.05 -8.29
N LYS A 154 -0.34 1.17 -9.18
CA LYS A 154 0.43 0.70 -10.33
C LYS A 154 0.86 1.88 -11.19
N GLY A 155 2.17 1.97 -11.46
CA GLY A 155 2.79 3.04 -12.24
C GLY A 155 2.95 4.39 -11.53
N VAL A 156 2.42 4.54 -10.31
CA VAL A 156 2.66 5.70 -9.44
C VAL A 156 3.65 5.34 -8.34
N GLY A 157 3.48 4.15 -7.75
CA GLY A 157 4.37 3.59 -6.77
C GLY A 157 3.72 3.38 -5.41
N ARG A 158 4.58 3.10 -4.45
CA ARG A 158 4.22 2.77 -3.07
C ARG A 158 3.74 3.98 -2.30
N ILE A 159 2.62 3.81 -1.58
CA ILE A 159 2.06 4.77 -0.62
C ILE A 159 2.49 4.38 0.79
N TYR A 160 2.37 3.11 1.12
CA TYR A 160 2.74 2.54 2.41
C TYR A 160 3.25 1.12 2.22
N GLU A 161 4.25 0.75 2.99
CA GLU A 161 4.73 -0.61 3.09
C GLU A 161 5.33 -0.85 4.47
N ASP A 162 4.97 -1.95 5.10
CA ASP A 162 5.51 -2.39 6.38
C ASP A 162 5.72 -3.90 6.37
N HIS A 163 6.76 -4.32 7.08
CA HIS A 163 7.12 -5.70 7.27
C HIS A 163 7.47 -5.91 8.74
N LYS A 164 6.90 -6.93 9.35
CA LYS A 164 7.21 -7.32 10.71
C LYS A 164 7.79 -8.72 10.72
N PRO A 165 8.92 -8.90 11.44
CA PRO A 165 9.54 -10.20 11.54
C PRO A 165 8.65 -11.17 12.34
N ARG A 166 8.96 -12.44 12.21
CA ARG A 166 8.40 -13.51 13.04
C ARG A 166 8.45 -13.15 14.52
N TYR A 167 7.41 -13.50 15.26
CA TYR A 167 7.21 -13.17 16.68
C TYR A 167 7.00 -11.67 16.98
N SER A 168 6.58 -10.90 16.02
CA SER A 168 6.06 -9.57 16.30
C SER A 168 4.87 -9.65 17.27
N SER A 169 4.76 -8.69 18.18
CA SER A 169 3.61 -8.63 19.09
C SER A 169 2.33 -8.23 18.36
N ILE A 170 2.48 -7.51 17.27
CA ILE A 170 1.41 -7.08 16.37
C ILE A 170 1.89 -7.24 14.93
N GLY A 171 1.04 -7.69 14.03
CA GLY A 171 1.35 -7.71 12.60
C GLY A 171 1.47 -6.31 12.00
N CYS A 172 1.54 -6.22 10.69
CA CYS A 172 1.52 -4.93 10.01
C CYS A 172 0.11 -4.36 10.01
N ILE A 173 -0.04 -3.12 10.47
CA ILE A 173 -1.32 -2.42 10.56
C ILE A 173 -1.20 -1.08 9.86
N TYR A 174 -2.15 -0.80 8.97
CA TYR A 174 -2.35 0.52 8.40
C TYR A 174 -3.76 1.02 8.72
N SER A 175 -3.87 2.28 9.14
CA SER A 175 -5.15 2.96 9.32
C SER A 175 -4.97 4.42 8.93
N GLY A 176 -5.64 4.87 7.89
CA GLY A 176 -5.47 6.24 7.43
C GLY A 176 -6.32 6.62 6.23
N TYR A 177 -6.31 7.92 5.96
CA TYR A 177 -6.95 8.51 4.79
C TYR A 177 -5.93 8.67 3.65
N LEU A 178 -6.36 8.34 2.44
CA LEU A 178 -5.63 8.59 1.21
C LEU A 178 -6.38 9.62 0.35
N LEU A 179 -5.62 10.44 -0.37
CA LEU A 179 -6.13 11.51 -1.24
C LEU A 179 -6.42 11.04 -2.66
#